data_65835b741f0642ff1abdc08d50f27d9c
#
_entry.id   65835b741f0642ff1abdc08d50f27d9c
#
_cell.length_a   1.000
_cell.length_b   1.000
_cell.length_c   1.000
_cell.angle_alpha   90.00
_cell.angle_beta   90.00
_cell.angle_gamma   90.00
#
_symmetry.space_group_name_H-M   'P 1'
#
loop_
_entity.id
_entity.type
_entity.pdbx_description
1 polymer ?
#
loop_
_entity_poly.entity_id
_entity_poly.type
_entity_poly.pdbx_seq_one_letter_code
_entity_poly.pdbx_strand_id
1 'polypeptide(L)'
;MAVDTQPVDSVSPEQMEAFRRDGFLIVEQGLVSDRALGLLRGRYLRLFDGEYETGIRPDEVNWVPGRDPEDRTRQLCNAWKADTVIAAQVLSERIGRLAAQLMDYRGVRILQDNVLWKPPGTKAIGFHQDSSYAEYLVPPEMVTCWMSLDETAADAGPLEFVRGSNHWPTSPPERSQFHAPDDWLAGVRAAAPPGEDFGTVPVVVEAGGGSFHHGLTWHGSAPNTSASVARMALVSHLVPLETRFHETNVDVTYSRYRRRGDLSLDESFFPIVWSESGYRTPWLAELPAID
;
A
#
# COMPACT_ATOMS: atom_id res chain seq x y z
N MET A 1 16.15 -13.03 24.37
CA MET A 1 14.78 -12.69 24.80
C MET A 1 14.28 -11.76 23.70
N ALA A 2 13.29 -12.19 22.92
CA ALA A 2 12.65 -11.29 21.96
C ALA A 2 12.01 -10.17 22.76
N VAL A 3 12.32 -8.93 22.44
CA VAL A 3 11.61 -7.76 22.97
C VAL A 3 10.28 -7.76 22.23
N ASP A 4 9.20 -8.00 22.99
CA ASP A 4 7.85 -7.96 22.43
C ASP A 4 7.61 -6.53 21.87
N THR A 5 7.53 -6.42 20.56
CA THR A 5 7.45 -5.12 19.89
C THR A 5 6.08 -4.52 20.16
N GLN A 6 6.03 -3.43 20.91
CA GLN A 6 4.76 -2.77 21.23
C GLN A 6 4.11 -2.19 19.98
N PRO A 7 2.81 -2.41 19.78
CA PRO A 7 2.08 -1.82 18.67
C PRO A 7 2.12 -0.29 18.68
N VAL A 8 2.23 0.33 17.51
CA VAL A 8 2.04 1.79 17.36
C VAL A 8 0.55 2.08 17.34
N ASP A 9 0.06 2.78 18.36
CA ASP A 9 -1.38 3.04 18.55
C ASP A 9 -1.80 4.47 18.25
N SER A 10 -0.86 5.40 18.13
CA SER A 10 -1.15 6.80 17.82
C SER A 10 0.05 7.45 17.14
N VAL A 11 -0.21 8.54 16.42
CA VAL A 11 0.83 9.44 15.87
C VAL A 11 0.91 10.70 16.72
N SER A 12 2.13 11.19 16.97
CA SER A 12 2.32 12.43 17.71
C SER A 12 2.04 13.65 16.84
N PRO A 13 1.77 14.83 17.44
CA PRO A 13 1.64 16.09 16.69
C PRO A 13 2.87 16.39 15.81
N GLU A 14 4.07 16.09 16.29
CA GLU A 14 5.33 16.27 15.54
C GLU A 14 5.41 15.33 14.33
N GLN A 15 4.95 14.09 14.48
CA GLN A 15 4.88 13.12 13.39
C GLN A 15 3.84 13.54 12.34
N MET A 16 2.68 14.08 12.77
CA MET A 16 1.66 14.62 11.86
C MET A 16 2.19 15.83 11.08
N GLU A 17 2.93 16.75 11.74
CA GLU A 17 3.55 17.89 11.08
C GLU A 17 4.64 17.43 10.08
N ALA A 18 5.48 16.48 10.47
CA ALA A 18 6.50 15.89 9.59
C ALA A 18 5.85 15.23 8.37
N PHE A 19 4.77 14.46 8.56
CA PHE A 19 4.03 13.84 7.47
C PHE A 19 3.45 14.88 6.48
N ARG A 20 2.84 15.96 6.99
CA ARG A 20 2.32 17.03 6.14
C ARG A 20 3.42 17.72 5.32
N ARG A 21 4.58 17.97 5.94
CA ARG A 21 5.73 18.62 5.31
C ARG A 21 6.42 17.71 4.30
N ASP A 22 6.70 16.46 4.69
CA ASP A 22 7.56 15.54 3.96
C ASP A 22 6.80 14.62 3.01
N GLY A 23 5.49 14.43 3.25
CA GLY A 23 4.61 13.54 2.50
C GLY A 23 4.65 12.08 2.93
N PHE A 24 5.48 11.72 3.91
CA PHE A 24 5.57 10.36 4.44
C PHE A 24 6.01 10.34 5.92
N LEU A 25 5.74 9.21 6.57
CA LEU A 25 6.20 8.87 7.91
C LEU A 25 6.75 7.45 7.90
N ILE A 26 8.02 7.27 8.28
CA ILE A 26 8.61 5.94 8.48
C ILE A 26 8.35 5.51 9.92
N VAL A 27 7.91 4.27 10.10
CA VAL A 27 7.64 3.61 11.38
C VAL A 27 8.56 2.41 11.49
N GLU A 28 9.54 2.47 12.37
CA GLU A 28 10.62 1.46 12.42
C GLU A 28 10.11 0.07 12.80
N GLN A 29 9.09 -0.01 13.68
CA GLN A 29 8.50 -1.26 14.18
C GLN A 29 7.03 -1.06 14.60
N GLY A 30 6.29 -2.16 14.79
CA GLY A 30 4.98 -2.14 15.46
C GLY A 30 3.78 -1.88 14.55
N LEU A 31 3.93 -1.91 13.22
CA LEU A 31 2.78 -1.94 12.29
C LEU A 31 2.22 -3.36 12.13
N VAL A 32 3.07 -4.37 12.24
CA VAL A 32 2.69 -5.79 12.23
C VAL A 32 3.32 -6.45 13.44
N SER A 33 2.55 -7.21 14.22
CA SER A 33 3.05 -7.94 15.38
C SER A 33 3.88 -9.16 14.97
N ASP A 34 4.75 -9.66 15.86
CA ASP A 34 5.56 -10.87 15.61
C ASP A 34 4.68 -12.09 15.29
N ARG A 35 3.54 -12.20 15.97
CA ARG A 35 2.56 -13.27 15.71
C ARG A 35 1.97 -13.13 14.30
N ALA A 36 1.53 -11.93 13.93
CA ALA A 36 0.99 -11.66 12.61
C ALA A 36 2.02 -11.91 11.49
N LEU A 37 3.29 -11.52 11.70
CA LEU A 37 4.39 -11.79 10.75
C LEU A 37 4.51 -13.28 10.42
N GLY A 38 4.48 -14.14 11.44
CA GLY A 38 4.54 -15.60 11.25
C GLY A 38 3.38 -16.14 10.42
N LEU A 39 2.15 -15.68 10.70
CA LEU A 39 0.94 -16.05 9.96
C LEU A 39 0.98 -15.57 8.52
N LEU A 40 1.29 -14.28 8.30
CA LEU A 40 1.30 -13.64 7.00
C LEU A 40 2.33 -14.25 6.04
N ARG A 41 3.57 -14.48 6.51
CA ARG A 41 4.62 -15.13 5.70
C ARG A 41 4.18 -16.54 5.21
N GLY A 42 3.45 -17.28 6.03
CA GLY A 42 2.90 -18.58 5.66
C GLY A 42 1.84 -18.51 4.55
N ARG A 43 1.21 -17.34 4.33
CA ARG A 43 0.18 -17.15 3.30
C ARG A 43 0.75 -16.73 1.94
N TYR A 44 1.89 -16.03 1.91
CA TYR A 44 2.43 -15.43 0.70
C TYR A 44 2.64 -16.39 -0.46
N LEU A 45 3.43 -17.44 -0.26
CA LEU A 45 3.72 -18.41 -1.33
C LEU A 45 2.44 -19.07 -1.85
N ARG A 46 1.55 -19.45 -0.95
CA ARG A 46 0.27 -20.08 -1.30
C ARG A 46 -0.61 -19.17 -2.19
N LEU A 47 -0.65 -17.87 -1.89
CA LEU A 47 -1.38 -16.89 -2.70
C LEU A 47 -0.80 -16.79 -4.12
N PHE A 48 0.53 -16.76 -4.27
CA PHE A 48 1.18 -16.74 -5.58
C PHE A 48 1.08 -18.08 -6.33
N ASP A 49 0.88 -19.19 -5.61
CA ASP A 49 0.55 -20.51 -6.20
C ASP A 49 -0.94 -20.63 -6.57
N GLY A 50 -1.75 -19.60 -6.30
CA GLY A 50 -3.17 -19.56 -6.63
C GLY A 50 -4.07 -20.28 -5.62
N GLU A 51 -3.60 -20.51 -4.41
CA GLU A 51 -4.39 -21.09 -3.32
C GLU A 51 -5.16 -19.98 -2.60
N TYR A 52 -6.44 -19.82 -2.91
CA TYR A 52 -7.34 -18.82 -2.36
C TYR A 52 -8.32 -19.46 -1.37
N GLU A 53 -8.11 -19.23 -0.07
CA GLU A 53 -8.87 -19.91 1.00
C GLU A 53 -10.37 -19.58 0.98
N THR A 54 -10.73 -18.38 0.54
CA THR A 54 -12.13 -17.94 0.47
C THR A 54 -12.85 -18.40 -0.81
N GLY A 55 -12.12 -18.95 -1.78
CA GLY A 55 -12.63 -19.24 -3.12
C GLY A 55 -12.76 -17.99 -4.01
N ILE A 56 -12.38 -16.80 -3.53
CA ILE A 56 -12.40 -15.55 -4.29
C ILE A 56 -10.99 -15.24 -4.75
N ARG A 57 -10.84 -14.98 -6.06
CA ARG A 57 -9.55 -14.58 -6.62
C ARG A 57 -9.27 -13.10 -6.33
N PRO A 58 -7.99 -12.71 -6.10
CA PRO A 58 -7.59 -11.30 -6.11
C PRO A 58 -8.03 -10.59 -7.41
N ASP A 59 -8.31 -9.30 -7.34
CA ASP A 59 -8.77 -8.52 -8.50
C ASP A 59 -7.72 -8.49 -9.61
N GLU A 60 -6.44 -8.44 -9.23
CA GLU A 60 -5.32 -8.51 -10.17
C GLU A 60 -4.26 -9.50 -9.67
N VAL A 61 -3.69 -10.23 -10.62
CA VAL A 61 -2.56 -11.15 -10.43
C VAL A 61 -1.57 -10.83 -11.53
N ASN A 62 -0.52 -10.05 -11.21
CA ASN A 62 0.43 -9.56 -12.20
C ASN A 62 1.58 -10.54 -12.50
N TRP A 63 1.71 -11.59 -11.70
CA TRP A 63 2.74 -12.60 -11.89
C TRP A 63 2.18 -14.00 -11.61
N VAL A 64 2.48 -14.94 -12.50
CA VAL A 64 2.11 -16.35 -12.38
C VAL A 64 3.34 -17.22 -12.66
N PRO A 65 3.64 -18.21 -11.80
CA PRO A 65 4.78 -19.12 -12.01
C PRO A 65 4.77 -19.75 -13.40
N GLY A 66 5.93 -19.75 -14.07
CA GLY A 66 6.11 -20.37 -15.40
C GLY A 66 5.48 -19.60 -16.57
N ARG A 67 4.72 -18.53 -16.32
CA ARG A 67 4.16 -17.64 -17.34
C ARG A 67 4.94 -16.33 -17.48
N ASP A 68 5.21 -15.71 -16.34
CA ASP A 68 5.81 -14.37 -16.26
C ASP A 68 7.30 -14.44 -15.92
N PRO A 69 8.11 -13.42 -16.32
CA PRO A 69 9.53 -13.39 -16.02
C PRO A 69 9.82 -13.43 -14.51
N GLU A 70 10.84 -14.19 -14.11
CA GLU A 70 11.24 -14.34 -12.71
C GLU A 70 11.84 -13.06 -12.10
N ASP A 71 12.40 -12.17 -12.94
CA ASP A 71 12.98 -10.89 -12.56
C ASP A 71 11.93 -9.77 -12.34
N ARG A 72 10.65 -10.10 -12.44
CA ARG A 72 9.54 -9.18 -12.19
C ARG A 72 9.18 -9.14 -10.71
N THR A 73 8.97 -7.94 -10.16
CA THR A 73 8.32 -7.79 -8.85
C THR A 73 6.90 -8.38 -8.92
N ARG A 74 6.56 -9.25 -7.99
CA ARG A 74 5.30 -9.99 -7.93
C ARG A 74 4.29 -9.21 -7.12
N GLN A 75 3.06 -9.11 -7.63
CA GLN A 75 1.99 -8.33 -7.01
C GLN A 75 0.64 -9.01 -7.16
N LEU A 76 -0.14 -8.99 -6.09
CA LEU A 76 -1.57 -9.30 -6.08
C LEU A 76 -2.31 -8.07 -5.55
N CYS A 77 -3.39 -7.66 -6.22
CA CYS A 77 -4.25 -6.57 -5.77
C CYS A 77 -5.56 -7.12 -5.20
N ASN A 78 -5.96 -6.61 -4.04
CA ASN A 78 -7.14 -7.05 -3.30
C ASN A 78 -7.09 -8.53 -2.91
N ALA A 79 -5.93 -8.98 -2.43
CA ALA A 79 -5.72 -10.31 -1.87
C ALA A 79 -6.51 -10.52 -0.55
N TRP A 80 -6.95 -9.44 0.11
CA TRP A 80 -7.84 -9.52 1.27
C TRP A 80 -9.14 -10.28 0.97
N LYS A 81 -9.60 -10.27 -0.29
CA LYS A 81 -10.76 -11.05 -0.73
C LYS A 81 -10.49 -12.54 -0.78
N ALA A 82 -9.24 -12.91 -0.99
CA ALA A 82 -8.78 -14.29 -1.19
C ALA A 82 -8.34 -15.00 0.09
N ASP A 83 -7.93 -14.23 1.13
CA ASP A 83 -7.32 -14.78 2.34
C ASP A 83 -7.70 -13.95 3.58
N THR A 84 -8.22 -14.62 4.61
CA THR A 84 -8.73 -13.96 5.82
C THR A 84 -7.63 -13.43 6.73
N VAL A 85 -6.43 -13.99 6.71
CA VAL A 85 -5.26 -13.50 7.48
C VAL A 85 -4.72 -12.22 6.84
N ILE A 86 -4.64 -12.17 5.51
CA ILE A 86 -4.31 -10.94 4.79
C ILE A 86 -5.37 -9.86 5.08
N ALA A 87 -6.66 -10.23 5.01
CA ALA A 87 -7.75 -9.31 5.32
C ALA A 87 -7.63 -8.71 6.74
N ALA A 88 -7.34 -9.54 7.74
CA ALA A 88 -7.21 -9.09 9.13
C ALA A 88 -6.12 -8.03 9.29
N GLN A 89 -5.01 -8.12 8.55
CA GLN A 89 -3.93 -7.15 8.61
C GLN A 89 -4.26 -5.87 7.83
N VAL A 90 -4.63 -6.00 6.55
CA VAL A 90 -4.80 -4.82 5.68
C VAL A 90 -6.08 -4.03 5.97
N LEU A 91 -7.08 -4.66 6.61
CA LEU A 91 -8.32 -4.05 7.09
C LEU A 91 -8.27 -3.74 8.60
N SER A 92 -7.08 -3.66 9.18
CA SER A 92 -6.88 -3.38 10.60
C SER A 92 -7.45 -2.01 10.98
N GLU A 93 -8.28 -1.99 12.04
CA GLU A 93 -8.82 -0.77 12.62
C GLU A 93 -7.71 0.18 13.07
N ARG A 94 -6.64 -0.36 13.63
CA ARG A 94 -5.47 0.39 14.09
C ARG A 94 -4.78 1.10 12.93
N ILE A 95 -4.52 0.41 11.83
CA ILE A 95 -3.93 1.01 10.61
C ILE A 95 -4.85 2.10 10.06
N GLY A 96 -6.15 1.84 9.99
CA GLY A 96 -7.14 2.83 9.55
C GLY A 96 -7.15 4.10 10.41
N ARG A 97 -7.07 3.95 11.74
CA ARG A 97 -7.00 5.07 12.69
C ARG A 97 -5.74 5.91 12.51
N LEU A 98 -4.57 5.27 12.42
CA LEU A 98 -3.29 5.97 12.20
C LEU A 98 -3.30 6.76 10.88
N ALA A 99 -3.80 6.14 9.81
CA ALA A 99 -3.95 6.76 8.51
C ALA A 99 -4.89 7.98 8.55
N ALA A 100 -6.04 7.84 9.21
CA ALA A 100 -7.00 8.93 9.38
C ALA A 100 -6.42 10.09 10.19
N GLN A 101 -5.66 9.81 11.26
CA GLN A 101 -4.97 10.84 12.05
C GLN A 101 -3.95 11.62 11.21
N LEU A 102 -3.13 10.95 10.37
CA LEU A 102 -2.14 11.60 9.52
C LEU A 102 -2.77 12.54 8.49
N MET A 103 -3.93 12.18 7.96
CA MET A 103 -4.62 12.91 6.90
C MET A 103 -5.72 13.86 7.41
N ASP A 104 -6.00 13.85 8.71
CA ASP A 104 -7.14 14.58 9.30
C ASP A 104 -8.50 14.17 8.71
N TYR A 105 -8.66 12.85 8.44
CA TYR A 105 -9.90 12.29 7.92
C TYR A 105 -10.83 11.84 9.06
N ARG A 106 -12.12 12.05 8.88
CA ARG A 106 -13.19 11.59 9.81
C ARG A 106 -13.39 10.08 9.79
N GLY A 107 -12.82 9.41 8.83
CA GLY A 107 -12.82 7.97 8.67
C GLY A 107 -12.19 7.56 7.36
N VAL A 108 -11.86 6.29 7.26
CA VAL A 108 -11.22 5.70 6.08
C VAL A 108 -11.84 4.37 5.72
N ARG A 109 -11.83 4.09 4.43
CA ARG A 109 -12.16 2.79 3.85
C ARG A 109 -11.01 2.28 3.01
N ILE A 110 -10.92 0.96 2.89
CA ILE A 110 -9.97 0.38 1.95
C ILE A 110 -10.40 0.65 0.51
N LEU A 111 -9.47 1.05 -0.32
CA LEU A 111 -9.62 1.07 -1.77
C LEU A 111 -9.02 -0.20 -2.37
N GLN A 112 -7.80 -0.49 -1.98
CA GLN A 112 -7.00 -1.59 -2.50
C GLN A 112 -5.99 -2.05 -1.47
N ASP A 113 -5.70 -3.35 -1.44
CA ASP A 113 -4.46 -3.86 -0.88
C ASP A 113 -3.52 -4.37 -1.97
N ASN A 114 -2.23 -4.40 -1.64
CA ASN A 114 -1.24 -5.10 -2.44
C ASN A 114 -0.44 -6.07 -1.57
N VAL A 115 -0.36 -7.31 -2.04
CA VAL A 115 0.63 -8.29 -1.59
C VAL A 115 1.81 -8.20 -2.54
N LEU A 116 2.95 -7.73 -2.05
CA LEU A 116 4.16 -7.48 -2.83
C LEU A 116 5.26 -8.44 -2.46
N TRP A 117 5.84 -9.11 -3.46
CA TRP A 117 7.00 -9.97 -3.26
C TRP A 117 8.10 -9.62 -4.26
N LYS A 118 9.27 -9.28 -3.72
CA LYS A 118 10.44 -8.85 -4.49
C LYS A 118 11.62 -9.77 -4.19
N PRO A 119 11.71 -10.95 -4.83
CA PRO A 119 12.83 -11.86 -4.69
C PRO A 119 14.16 -11.23 -5.14
N PRO A 120 15.32 -11.82 -4.75
CA PRO A 120 16.62 -11.43 -5.28
C PRO A 120 16.63 -11.36 -6.82
N GLY A 121 17.29 -10.35 -7.38
CA GLY A 121 17.39 -10.15 -8.82
C GLY A 121 16.18 -9.53 -9.50
N THR A 122 15.12 -9.20 -8.75
CA THR A 122 13.94 -8.54 -9.34
C THR A 122 14.20 -7.07 -9.66
N LYS A 123 13.60 -6.60 -10.74
CA LYS A 123 13.73 -5.25 -11.27
C LYS A 123 12.99 -4.21 -10.43
N ALA A 124 13.22 -2.94 -10.75
CA ALA A 124 12.60 -1.80 -10.09
C ALA A 124 11.08 -1.73 -10.27
N ILE A 125 10.44 -0.96 -9.40
CA ILE A 125 9.11 -0.36 -9.64
C ILE A 125 9.35 1.13 -9.88
N GLY A 126 8.83 1.65 -10.99
CA GLY A 126 8.98 3.04 -11.39
C GLY A 126 8.38 4.00 -10.37
N PHE A 127 9.00 5.18 -10.22
CA PHE A 127 8.46 6.22 -9.36
C PHE A 127 7.14 6.74 -9.91
N HIS A 128 6.16 6.88 -9.03
CA HIS A 128 4.79 7.29 -9.34
C HIS A 128 4.13 7.98 -8.13
N GLN A 129 2.94 8.52 -8.35
CA GLN A 129 2.03 9.02 -7.32
C GLN A 129 0.79 8.13 -7.32
N ASP A 130 0.38 7.58 -6.17
CA ASP A 130 -0.79 6.69 -6.06
C ASP A 130 -2.07 7.39 -6.51
N SER A 131 -2.27 8.64 -6.10
CA SER A 131 -3.46 9.44 -6.47
C SER A 131 -3.62 9.67 -7.98
N SER A 132 -2.53 9.56 -8.76
CA SER A 132 -2.60 9.64 -10.23
C SER A 132 -3.45 8.53 -10.85
N TYR A 133 -3.58 7.41 -10.17
CA TYR A 133 -4.38 6.27 -10.63
C TYR A 133 -5.83 6.31 -10.12
N ALA A 134 -6.19 7.31 -9.32
CA ALA A 134 -7.50 7.41 -8.67
C ALA A 134 -8.47 8.41 -9.33
N GLU A 135 -8.24 8.81 -10.58
CA GLU A 135 -9.10 9.77 -11.32
C GLU A 135 -10.57 9.32 -11.46
N TYR A 136 -10.85 8.04 -11.23
CA TYR A 136 -12.20 7.47 -11.21
C TYR A 136 -12.92 7.65 -9.87
N LEU A 137 -12.28 8.30 -8.89
CA LEU A 137 -12.80 8.61 -7.55
C LEU A 137 -12.97 10.12 -7.32
N VAL A 138 -13.82 10.48 -6.37
CA VAL A 138 -14.03 11.86 -5.90
C VAL A 138 -14.16 11.85 -4.37
N PRO A 139 -13.24 12.51 -3.64
CA PRO A 139 -11.97 13.07 -4.14
C PRO A 139 -10.99 11.96 -4.55
N PRO A 140 -10.00 12.24 -5.44
CA PRO A 140 -8.95 11.30 -5.81
C PRO A 140 -7.80 11.31 -4.78
N GLU A 141 -8.14 11.30 -3.51
CA GLU A 141 -7.22 11.39 -2.38
C GLU A 141 -7.03 10.04 -1.74
N MET A 142 -5.82 9.76 -1.27
CA MET A 142 -5.53 8.56 -0.51
C MET A 142 -4.31 8.73 0.39
N VAL A 143 -4.23 7.82 1.36
CA VAL A 143 -3.04 7.58 2.17
C VAL A 143 -2.72 6.09 2.08
N THR A 144 -1.47 5.78 1.91
CA THR A 144 -1.00 4.41 1.78
C THR A 144 -0.19 4.01 3.01
N CYS A 145 -0.53 2.86 3.61
CA CYS A 145 0.29 2.19 4.61
C CYS A 145 1.04 1.04 3.94
N TRP A 146 2.36 1.11 3.93
CA TRP A 146 3.24 0.04 3.46
C TRP A 146 3.87 -0.65 4.68
N MET A 147 3.72 -1.97 4.80
CA MET A 147 4.14 -2.77 5.94
C MET A 147 5.14 -3.83 5.48
N SER A 148 6.34 -3.82 6.04
CA SER A 148 7.35 -4.84 5.72
C SER A 148 7.13 -6.10 6.55
N LEU A 149 7.16 -7.25 5.89
CA LEU A 149 7.12 -8.55 6.56
C LEU A 149 8.52 -9.11 6.83
N ASP A 150 9.55 -8.52 6.25
CA ASP A 150 10.95 -8.89 6.43
C ASP A 150 11.77 -7.67 6.85
N GLU A 151 12.95 -7.87 7.38
CA GLU A 151 13.93 -6.77 7.47
C GLU A 151 14.18 -6.20 6.07
N THR A 152 14.04 -4.89 5.91
CA THR A 152 14.23 -4.23 4.64
C THR A 152 15.62 -3.63 4.59
N ALA A 153 16.59 -4.38 4.06
CA ALA A 153 17.94 -3.91 3.82
C ALA A 153 18.01 -2.95 2.62
N ALA A 154 19.02 -2.09 2.61
CA ALA A 154 19.19 -1.08 1.55
C ALA A 154 19.37 -1.68 0.14
N ASP A 155 19.91 -2.89 0.03
CA ASP A 155 20.13 -3.61 -1.23
C ASP A 155 18.96 -4.52 -1.64
N ALA A 156 17.95 -4.68 -0.77
CA ALA A 156 16.75 -5.50 -1.03
C ALA A 156 15.67 -4.76 -1.86
N GLY A 157 16.00 -3.61 -2.45
CA GLY A 157 15.08 -2.75 -3.18
C GLY A 157 13.97 -2.19 -2.30
N PRO A 158 14.31 -1.42 -1.24
CA PRO A 158 13.34 -0.80 -0.36
C PRO A 158 12.37 0.11 -1.12
N LEU A 159 11.23 0.42 -0.51
CA LEU A 159 10.42 1.55 -0.93
C LEU A 159 11.22 2.83 -0.72
N GLU A 160 11.15 3.78 -1.67
CA GLU A 160 11.85 5.05 -1.59
C GLU A 160 10.89 6.21 -1.85
N PHE A 161 11.05 7.31 -1.11
CA PHE A 161 10.25 8.51 -1.21
C PHE A 161 11.06 9.70 -1.68
N VAL A 162 10.44 10.61 -2.42
CA VAL A 162 10.94 11.97 -2.65
C VAL A 162 10.29 12.90 -1.63
N ARG A 163 11.11 13.45 -0.73
CA ARG A 163 10.67 14.33 0.37
C ARG A 163 9.97 15.58 -0.16
N GLY A 164 8.78 15.90 0.39
CA GLY A 164 8.02 17.10 0.04
C GLY A 164 7.32 17.06 -1.32
N SER A 165 7.46 15.97 -2.08
CA SER A 165 6.85 15.83 -3.40
C SER A 165 5.33 15.67 -3.38
N ASN A 166 4.73 15.48 -2.20
CA ASN A 166 3.27 15.57 -2.00
C ASN A 166 2.71 16.98 -2.30
N HIS A 167 3.58 18.00 -2.36
CA HIS A 167 3.22 19.39 -2.75
C HIS A 167 3.43 19.66 -4.24
N TRP A 168 3.95 18.70 -5.00
CA TRP A 168 4.12 18.85 -6.44
C TRP A 168 2.79 18.62 -7.18
N PRO A 169 2.65 19.14 -8.41
CA PRO A 169 1.47 18.85 -9.22
C PRO A 169 1.27 17.34 -9.41
N THR A 170 0.01 16.93 -9.51
CA THR A 170 -0.33 15.55 -9.90
C THR A 170 0.12 15.30 -11.33
N SER A 171 0.84 14.21 -11.55
CA SER A 171 1.23 13.74 -12.87
C SER A 171 0.22 12.74 -13.42
N PRO A 172 0.04 12.65 -14.75
CA PRO A 172 -0.73 11.55 -15.34
C PRO A 172 -0.12 10.20 -14.97
N PRO A 173 -0.94 9.13 -14.83
CA PRO A 173 -0.45 7.80 -14.50
C PRO A 173 0.40 7.23 -15.64
N GLU A 174 1.67 6.90 -15.35
CA GLU A 174 2.61 6.29 -16.32
C GLU A 174 2.59 4.76 -16.20
N ARG A 175 1.65 4.14 -16.89
CA ARG A 175 1.43 2.67 -16.79
C ARG A 175 2.52 1.84 -17.45
N SER A 176 3.20 2.36 -18.50
CA SER A 176 4.23 1.64 -19.22
C SER A 176 5.55 1.52 -18.45
N GLN A 177 5.80 2.46 -17.54
CA GLN A 177 7.02 2.55 -16.73
C GLN A 177 6.85 2.01 -15.30
N PHE A 178 5.67 1.46 -14.96
CA PHE A 178 5.40 1.01 -13.60
C PHE A 178 6.20 -0.25 -13.25
N HIS A 179 6.10 -1.30 -14.07
CA HIS A 179 6.77 -2.57 -13.82
C HIS A 179 8.08 -2.70 -14.62
N ALA A 180 9.18 -2.92 -13.90
CA ALA A 180 10.50 -3.23 -14.47
C ALA A 180 11.04 -2.19 -15.47
N PRO A 181 10.92 -0.88 -15.22
CA PRO A 181 11.53 0.12 -16.08
C PRO A 181 13.06 0.05 -16.01
N ASP A 182 13.76 0.36 -17.12
CA ASP A 182 15.22 0.50 -17.13
C ASP A 182 15.66 1.72 -16.31
N ASP A 183 14.88 2.79 -16.35
CA ASP A 183 15.07 4.01 -15.59
C ASP A 183 13.88 4.30 -14.70
N TRP A 184 13.91 3.79 -13.46
CA TRP A 184 12.79 3.91 -12.51
C TRP A 184 12.60 5.31 -11.94
N LEU A 185 13.55 6.23 -12.14
CA LEU A 185 13.46 7.63 -11.73
C LEU A 185 12.97 8.56 -12.85
N ALA A 186 12.76 8.06 -14.07
CA ALA A 186 12.40 8.89 -15.21
C ALA A 186 11.12 9.73 -14.97
N GLY A 187 10.08 9.13 -14.41
CA GLY A 187 8.81 9.81 -14.11
C GLY A 187 8.99 10.98 -13.15
N VAL A 188 9.65 10.75 -12.03
CA VAL A 188 9.85 11.78 -11.01
C VAL A 188 10.78 12.89 -11.50
N ARG A 189 11.83 12.55 -12.29
CA ARG A 189 12.70 13.59 -12.90
C ARG A 189 11.93 14.49 -13.87
N ALA A 190 11.01 13.92 -14.63
CA ALA A 190 10.18 14.70 -15.56
C ALA A 190 9.17 15.59 -14.84
N ALA A 191 8.72 15.19 -13.63
CA ALA A 191 7.72 15.89 -12.84
C ALA A 191 8.30 16.92 -11.87
N ALA A 192 9.60 16.83 -11.56
CA ALA A 192 10.26 17.72 -10.62
C ALA A 192 10.12 19.19 -11.06
N PRO A 193 9.72 20.11 -10.14
CA PRO A 193 9.65 21.53 -10.45
C PRO A 193 11.01 22.07 -10.93
N PRO A 194 11.03 23.11 -11.81
CA PRO A 194 12.27 23.69 -12.29
C PRO A 194 13.17 24.17 -11.14
N GLY A 195 14.42 23.65 -11.12
CA GLY A 195 15.42 24.00 -10.11
C GLY A 195 15.32 23.17 -8.83
N GLU A 196 14.38 22.26 -8.73
CA GLU A 196 14.30 21.30 -7.62
C GLU A 196 15.36 20.20 -7.79
N ASP A 197 16.27 20.10 -6.82
CA ASP A 197 17.22 18.99 -6.71
C ASP A 197 16.68 18.03 -5.62
N PHE A 198 16.23 16.86 -6.03
CA PHE A 198 15.62 15.89 -5.13
C PHE A 198 16.52 14.67 -4.90
N GLY A 199 16.56 14.20 -3.67
CA GLY A 199 17.09 12.90 -3.30
C GLY A 199 15.97 11.95 -2.90
N THR A 200 16.26 10.65 -2.89
CA THR A 200 15.33 9.63 -2.39
C THR A 200 15.63 9.27 -0.94
N VAL A 201 14.60 8.93 -0.19
CA VAL A 201 14.68 8.46 1.20
C VAL A 201 14.20 7.01 1.23
N PRO A 202 15.09 6.02 1.44
CA PRO A 202 14.71 4.62 1.50
C PRO A 202 14.03 4.28 2.82
N VAL A 203 13.04 3.38 2.77
CA VAL A 203 12.40 2.79 3.94
C VAL A 203 13.19 1.55 4.37
N VAL A 204 14.17 1.77 5.24
CA VAL A 204 14.99 0.70 5.85
C VAL A 204 14.45 0.49 7.26
N VAL A 205 13.79 -0.66 7.48
CA VAL A 205 13.06 -0.95 8.72
C VAL A 205 13.20 -2.42 9.09
N GLU A 206 13.01 -2.74 10.35
CA GLU A 206 12.86 -4.10 10.85
C GLU A 206 11.58 -4.75 10.30
N ALA A 207 11.51 -6.08 10.38
CA ALA A 207 10.27 -6.81 10.10
C ALA A 207 9.14 -6.29 11.02
N GLY A 208 7.98 -6.02 10.46
CA GLY A 208 6.84 -5.42 11.18
C GLY A 208 6.86 -3.90 11.23
N GLY A 209 7.93 -3.25 10.75
CA GLY A 209 7.97 -1.82 10.47
C GLY A 209 7.36 -1.48 9.12
N GLY A 210 7.45 -0.21 8.72
CA GLY A 210 6.93 0.25 7.44
C GLY A 210 6.83 1.76 7.32
N SER A 211 5.83 2.22 6.59
CA SER A 211 5.62 3.66 6.38
C SER A 211 4.17 3.99 6.06
N PHE A 212 3.81 5.25 6.29
CA PHE A 212 2.64 5.89 5.68
C PHE A 212 3.12 6.92 4.67
N HIS A 213 2.38 7.08 3.56
CA HIS A 213 2.63 8.15 2.61
C HIS A 213 1.35 8.71 2.02
N HIS A 214 1.40 10.00 1.73
CA HIS A 214 0.33 10.72 1.04
C HIS A 214 0.26 10.26 -0.42
N GLY A 215 -0.93 10.12 -0.98
CA GLY A 215 -1.12 9.63 -2.34
C GLY A 215 -0.44 10.45 -3.45
N LEU A 216 -0.07 11.70 -3.17
CA LEU A 216 0.72 12.56 -4.08
C LEU A 216 2.23 12.49 -3.86
N THR A 217 2.72 11.73 -2.87
CA THR A 217 4.15 11.56 -2.66
C THR A 217 4.74 10.69 -3.76
N TRP A 218 5.73 11.21 -4.48
CA TRP A 218 6.48 10.42 -5.44
C TRP A 218 7.26 9.33 -4.73
N HIS A 219 7.04 8.08 -5.15
CA HIS A 219 7.68 6.92 -4.56
C HIS A 219 7.85 5.80 -5.61
N GLY A 220 8.77 4.91 -5.30
CA GLY A 220 9.10 3.76 -6.14
C GLY A 220 10.03 2.82 -5.43
N SER A 221 10.69 1.91 -6.13
CA SER A 221 11.73 1.08 -5.53
C SER A 221 12.80 0.67 -6.54
N ALA A 222 14.06 0.75 -6.13
CA ALA A 222 15.19 0.22 -6.87
C ALA A 222 15.09 -1.30 -7.10
N PRO A 223 15.89 -1.89 -7.99
CA PRO A 223 16.02 -3.34 -8.11
C PRO A 223 16.42 -3.99 -6.76
N ASN A 224 16.00 -5.23 -6.53
CA ASN A 224 16.56 -6.03 -5.44
C ASN A 224 17.89 -6.63 -5.89
N THR A 225 18.99 -6.07 -5.42
CA THR A 225 20.36 -6.51 -5.73
C THR A 225 20.95 -7.43 -4.66
N SER A 226 20.21 -7.70 -3.58
CA SER A 226 20.60 -8.66 -2.54
C SER A 226 20.80 -10.05 -3.15
N ALA A 227 21.79 -10.77 -2.65
CA ALA A 227 22.05 -12.14 -3.09
C ALA A 227 21.06 -13.16 -2.51
N SER A 228 20.38 -12.84 -1.40
CA SER A 228 19.59 -13.83 -0.63
C SER A 228 18.32 -13.30 0.01
N VAL A 229 18.15 -11.98 0.14
CA VAL A 229 17.01 -11.37 0.84
C VAL A 229 15.87 -11.14 -0.13
N ALA A 230 14.76 -11.85 0.08
CA ALA A 230 13.49 -11.55 -0.59
C ALA A 230 12.73 -10.54 0.27
N ARG A 231 12.22 -9.47 -0.32
CA ARG A 231 11.40 -8.48 0.37
C ARG A 231 9.91 -8.77 0.15
N MET A 232 9.21 -9.06 1.23
CA MET A 232 7.76 -9.20 1.25
C MET A 232 7.13 -8.01 1.95
N ALA A 233 6.08 -7.45 1.37
CA ALA A 233 5.37 -6.33 1.97
C ALA A 233 3.86 -6.38 1.70
N LEU A 234 3.07 -5.92 2.66
CA LEU A 234 1.65 -5.63 2.51
C LEU A 234 1.42 -4.15 2.38
N VAL A 235 0.44 -3.77 1.58
CA VAL A 235 0.06 -2.37 1.38
C VAL A 235 -1.43 -2.21 1.57
N SER A 236 -1.84 -1.16 2.28
CA SER A 236 -3.24 -0.73 2.38
C SER A 236 -3.37 0.67 1.80
N HIS A 237 -4.05 0.80 0.67
CA HIS A 237 -4.45 2.09 0.10
C HIS A 237 -5.81 2.47 0.68
N LEU A 238 -5.83 3.53 1.47
CA LEU A 238 -6.99 3.99 2.22
C LEU A 238 -7.46 5.34 1.66
N VAL A 239 -8.76 5.45 1.44
CA VAL A 239 -9.40 6.67 0.95
C VAL A 239 -10.35 7.24 2.00
N PRO A 240 -10.68 8.56 1.95
CA PRO A 240 -11.64 9.16 2.85
C PRO A 240 -12.97 8.42 2.87
N LEU A 241 -13.67 8.48 4.00
CA LEU A 241 -14.97 7.84 4.21
C LEU A 241 -16.01 8.23 3.15
N GLU A 242 -16.04 9.50 2.75
CA GLU A 242 -16.97 10.09 1.79
C GLU A 242 -16.62 9.84 0.34
N THR A 243 -15.50 9.20 0.05
CA THR A 243 -15.08 8.91 -1.33
C THR A 243 -16.16 8.13 -2.08
N ARG A 244 -16.41 8.55 -3.31
CA ARG A 244 -17.36 7.96 -4.23
C ARG A 244 -16.76 7.80 -5.62
N PHE A 245 -17.38 7.01 -6.47
CA PHE A 245 -17.01 6.94 -7.88
C PHE A 245 -17.23 8.29 -8.59
N HIS A 246 -16.35 8.62 -9.51
CA HIS A 246 -16.55 9.73 -10.43
C HIS A 246 -17.70 9.41 -11.40
N GLU A 247 -18.43 10.42 -11.85
CA GLU A 247 -19.62 10.23 -12.70
C GLU A 247 -19.31 9.54 -14.03
N THR A 248 -18.23 9.93 -14.68
CA THR A 248 -17.88 9.53 -16.04
C THR A 248 -16.54 8.82 -16.16
N ASN A 249 -15.57 9.12 -15.29
CA ASN A 249 -14.26 8.47 -15.35
C ASN A 249 -14.39 7.01 -14.94
N VAL A 250 -13.67 6.15 -15.66
CA VAL A 250 -13.72 4.69 -15.45
C VAL A 250 -12.32 4.15 -15.20
N ASP A 251 -12.27 3.10 -14.41
CA ASP A 251 -11.09 2.27 -14.19
C ASP A 251 -11.38 0.84 -14.65
N VAL A 252 -10.37 0.15 -15.18
CA VAL A 252 -10.52 -1.21 -15.73
C VAL A 252 -10.80 -2.25 -14.64
N THR A 253 -10.34 -2.00 -13.42
CA THR A 253 -10.46 -2.92 -12.29
C THR A 253 -11.67 -2.59 -11.43
N TYR A 254 -11.83 -1.33 -11.00
CA TYR A 254 -12.77 -0.96 -9.95
C TYR A 254 -14.13 -0.50 -10.43
N SER A 255 -14.27 -0.03 -11.68
CA SER A 255 -15.57 0.38 -12.21
C SER A 255 -16.60 -0.77 -12.30
N ARG A 256 -16.13 -2.03 -12.26
CA ARG A 256 -16.99 -3.23 -12.16
C ARG A 256 -17.85 -3.28 -10.89
N TYR A 257 -17.40 -2.60 -9.83
CA TYR A 257 -18.11 -2.53 -8.55
C TYR A 257 -19.09 -1.37 -8.45
N ARG A 258 -19.14 -0.52 -9.48
CA ARG A 258 -20.07 0.60 -9.54
C ARG A 258 -21.47 0.09 -9.85
N ARG A 259 -22.45 0.49 -9.05
CA ARG A 259 -23.86 0.20 -9.28
C ARG A 259 -24.47 1.25 -10.18
N ARG A 260 -25.43 0.84 -11.03
CA ARG A 260 -26.14 1.78 -11.89
C ARG A 260 -26.98 2.75 -11.05
N GLY A 261 -26.76 4.06 -11.24
CA GLY A 261 -27.48 5.11 -10.51
C GLY A 261 -26.98 5.36 -9.08
N ASP A 262 -25.89 4.71 -8.67
CA ASP A 262 -25.29 4.88 -7.34
C ASP A 262 -23.78 5.01 -7.49
N LEU A 263 -23.24 6.12 -6.99
CA LEU A 263 -21.80 6.41 -7.02
C LEU A 263 -21.09 6.03 -5.71
N SER A 264 -21.81 5.56 -4.71
CA SER A 264 -21.21 5.15 -3.44
C SER A 264 -20.29 3.92 -3.62
N LEU A 265 -19.25 3.85 -2.80
CA LEU A 265 -18.41 2.66 -2.69
C LEU A 265 -19.13 1.64 -1.80
N ASP A 266 -19.49 0.48 -2.36
CA ASP A 266 -20.17 -0.60 -1.63
C ASP A 266 -19.24 -1.24 -0.60
N GLU A 267 -19.68 -1.34 0.65
CA GLU A 267 -18.87 -1.87 1.76
C GLU A 267 -18.52 -3.36 1.63
N SER A 268 -19.20 -4.09 0.74
CA SER A 268 -18.81 -5.47 0.39
C SER A 268 -17.47 -5.53 -0.34
N PHE A 269 -17.08 -4.42 -1.00
CA PHE A 269 -15.86 -4.34 -1.81
C PHE A 269 -14.88 -3.27 -1.33
N PHE A 270 -15.38 -2.29 -0.58
CA PHE A 270 -14.62 -1.15 -0.03
C PHE A 270 -15.04 -0.90 1.42
N PRO A 271 -14.79 -1.86 2.33
CA PRO A 271 -15.22 -1.75 3.72
C PRO A 271 -14.62 -0.54 4.43
N ILE A 272 -15.42 0.07 5.32
CA ILE A 272 -14.98 1.11 6.23
C ILE A 272 -14.19 0.45 7.35
N VAL A 273 -12.90 0.76 7.44
CA VAL A 273 -12.01 0.12 8.41
C VAL A 273 -11.91 0.87 9.72
N TRP A 274 -12.16 2.19 9.70
CA TRP A 274 -12.25 3.03 10.89
C TRP A 274 -13.04 4.32 10.62
N SER A 275 -13.75 4.83 11.64
CA SER A 275 -14.34 6.16 11.63
C SER A 275 -14.40 6.76 13.04
N GLU A 276 -14.41 8.11 13.13
CA GLU A 276 -14.56 8.85 14.39
C GLU A 276 -15.89 8.58 15.09
N SER A 277 -16.93 8.18 14.34
CA SER A 277 -18.23 7.81 14.88
C SER A 277 -18.25 6.44 15.56
N GLY A 278 -17.16 5.67 15.47
CA GLY A 278 -17.08 4.28 15.91
C GLY A 278 -17.72 3.28 14.93
N TYR A 279 -18.29 3.74 13.81
CA TYR A 279 -18.80 2.83 12.79
C TYR A 279 -17.63 2.18 12.05
N ARG A 280 -17.73 0.88 11.86
CA ARG A 280 -16.86 0.02 11.07
C ARG A 280 -17.75 -0.97 10.35
N THR A 281 -17.40 -1.37 9.12
CA THR A 281 -18.17 -2.37 8.37
C THR A 281 -18.35 -3.65 9.20
N PRO A 282 -19.58 -4.07 9.50
CA PRO A 282 -19.85 -5.08 10.54
C PRO A 282 -19.16 -6.43 10.35
N TRP A 283 -19.05 -6.94 9.12
CA TRP A 283 -18.45 -8.25 8.86
C TRP A 283 -16.93 -8.29 9.15
N LEU A 284 -16.26 -7.13 9.29
CA LEU A 284 -14.87 -7.08 9.70
C LEU A 284 -14.63 -7.64 11.11
N ALA A 285 -15.67 -7.72 11.94
CA ALA A 285 -15.59 -8.36 13.25
C ALA A 285 -15.47 -9.90 13.21
N GLU A 286 -15.72 -10.49 12.04
CA GLU A 286 -15.62 -11.93 11.82
C GLU A 286 -14.21 -12.37 11.41
N LEU A 287 -13.32 -11.42 11.09
CA LEU A 287 -11.94 -11.71 10.72
C LEU A 287 -11.16 -12.29 11.91
N PRO A 288 -10.18 -13.18 11.66
CA PRO A 288 -9.38 -13.77 12.72
C PRO A 288 -8.56 -12.71 13.48
N ALA A 289 -8.43 -12.88 14.79
CA ALA A 289 -7.47 -12.11 15.58
C ALA A 289 -6.05 -12.59 15.27
N ILE A 290 -5.20 -11.71 14.75
CA ILE A 290 -3.82 -12.01 14.35
C ILE A 290 -2.77 -11.31 15.23
N ASP A 291 -3.17 -10.32 16.02
CA ASP A 291 -2.33 -9.59 17.00
C ASP A 291 -2.35 -10.24 18.39
#